data_6f851bba75f12e0c06c4cb050b7e7b13
#
_entry.id   6f851bba75f12e0c06c4cb050b7e7b13
#
_cell.length_a   1.000
_cell.length_b   1.000
_cell.length_c   1.000
_cell.angle_alpha   90.00
_cell.angle_beta   90.00
_cell.angle_gamma   90.00
#
_symmetry.space_group_name_H-M   'P 1'
#
loop_
_entity.id
_entity.type
_entity.pdbx_description
1 polymer ?
#
loop_
_entity_poly.entity_id
_entity_poly.type
_entity_poly.pdbx_seq_one_letter_code
_entity_poly.pdbx_strand_id
1 'polypeptide(L)'
;MMPPDGKASGFTLLEVMIALAIIAIALVAALGSQSQSVSLANEAKFTTTVTLLAQGKMAELEAMDAKDLISDGGDFGEDFPGYRWESVITDLAMEGFEEASQHVKRIGLTVSWGEDDRYQYRLTFYRFVPEKD
;
A
#
# COMPACT_ATOMS: atom_id res chain seq x y z
N MET A 1 -41.65 -57.61 -28.18
CA MET A 1 -41.30 -56.44 -27.40
C MET A 1 -39.78 -56.43 -27.25
N MET A 2 -39.11 -55.61 -28.02
CA MET A 2 -37.67 -55.51 -27.93
C MET A 2 -37.30 -54.67 -26.75
N PRO A 3 -36.45 -55.17 -25.80
CA PRO A 3 -35.90 -54.30 -24.77
C PRO A 3 -35.11 -53.21 -25.48
N PRO A 4 -35.22 -51.97 -25.02
CA PRO A 4 -34.35 -50.95 -25.55
C PRO A 4 -32.92 -51.44 -25.34
N ASP A 5 -32.14 -51.45 -26.41
CA ASP A 5 -30.71 -51.65 -26.32
C ASP A 5 -30.14 -50.52 -25.50
N GLY A 6 -30.38 -50.59 -24.20
CA GLY A 6 -29.73 -49.76 -23.23
C GLY A 6 -28.27 -50.17 -23.21
N LYS A 7 -27.49 -49.68 -24.15
CA LYS A 7 -26.07 -49.59 -23.96
C LYS A 7 -25.87 -48.65 -22.80
N ALA A 8 -25.88 -49.21 -21.59
CA ALA A 8 -25.37 -48.53 -20.44
C ALA A 8 -23.88 -48.31 -20.69
N SER A 9 -23.52 -47.24 -21.39
CA SER A 9 -22.15 -46.82 -21.54
C SER A 9 -21.73 -46.21 -20.22
N GLY A 10 -21.09 -47.02 -19.37
CA GLY A 10 -20.39 -46.50 -18.20
C GLY A 10 -19.20 -45.63 -18.61
N PHE A 11 -18.84 -44.71 -17.77
CA PHE A 11 -17.64 -43.92 -17.97
C PHE A 11 -16.41 -44.84 -17.95
N THR A 12 -15.49 -44.60 -18.89
CA THR A 12 -14.20 -45.24 -18.86
C THR A 12 -13.31 -44.66 -17.79
N LEU A 13 -12.35 -45.44 -17.30
CA LEU A 13 -11.36 -44.92 -16.33
C LEU A 13 -10.57 -43.73 -16.90
N LEU A 14 -10.23 -43.79 -18.18
CA LEU A 14 -9.52 -42.71 -18.87
C LEU A 14 -10.34 -41.44 -18.89
N GLU A 15 -11.63 -41.53 -19.14
CA GLU A 15 -12.57 -40.40 -19.17
C GLU A 15 -12.68 -39.72 -17.80
N VAL A 16 -12.75 -40.47 -16.71
CA VAL A 16 -12.72 -40.00 -15.34
C VAL A 16 -11.39 -39.32 -15.02
N MET A 17 -10.27 -39.89 -15.45
CA MET A 17 -8.94 -39.28 -15.25
C MET A 17 -8.82 -37.93 -15.97
N ILE A 18 -9.30 -37.82 -17.19
CA ILE A 18 -9.30 -36.58 -17.96
C ILE A 18 -10.20 -35.53 -17.28
N ALA A 19 -11.37 -35.92 -16.84
CA ALA A 19 -12.29 -35.03 -16.13
C ALA A 19 -11.68 -34.50 -14.83
N LEU A 20 -11.03 -35.35 -14.05
CA LEU A 20 -10.32 -34.95 -12.82
C LEU A 20 -9.15 -34.02 -13.12
N ALA A 21 -8.41 -34.26 -14.19
CA ALA A 21 -7.30 -33.42 -14.61
C ALA A 21 -7.80 -31.99 -14.97
N ILE A 22 -8.89 -31.89 -15.71
CA ILE A 22 -9.51 -30.59 -16.08
C ILE A 22 -9.99 -29.87 -14.85
N ILE A 23 -10.67 -30.54 -13.93
CA ILE A 23 -11.13 -29.97 -12.66
C ILE A 23 -9.95 -29.48 -11.83
N ALA A 24 -8.88 -30.26 -11.73
CA ALA A 24 -7.68 -29.87 -10.99
C ALA A 24 -7.05 -28.58 -11.54
N ILE A 25 -6.91 -28.49 -12.86
CA ILE A 25 -6.38 -27.30 -13.54
C ILE A 25 -7.29 -26.09 -13.28
N ALA A 26 -8.60 -26.28 -13.42
CA ALA A 26 -9.58 -25.23 -13.19
C ALA A 26 -9.55 -24.71 -11.75
N LEU A 27 -9.43 -25.61 -10.76
CA LEU A 27 -9.34 -25.25 -9.35
C LEU A 27 -8.05 -24.47 -9.04
N VAL A 28 -6.92 -24.92 -9.57
CA VAL A 28 -5.64 -24.20 -9.37
C VAL A 28 -5.70 -22.80 -9.98
N ALA A 29 -6.26 -22.67 -11.17
CA ALA A 29 -6.44 -21.38 -11.83
C ALA A 29 -7.37 -20.45 -11.02
N ALA A 30 -8.48 -21.00 -10.52
CA ALA A 30 -9.44 -20.24 -9.71
C ALA A 30 -8.81 -19.76 -8.39
N LEU A 31 -8.08 -20.64 -7.70
CA LEU A 31 -7.38 -20.29 -6.45
C LEU A 31 -6.30 -19.23 -6.69
N GLY A 32 -5.56 -19.33 -7.78
CA GLY A 32 -4.57 -18.33 -8.17
C GLY A 32 -5.20 -16.95 -8.42
N SER A 33 -6.33 -16.93 -9.11
CA SER A 33 -7.09 -15.71 -9.35
C SER A 33 -7.60 -15.06 -8.06
N GLN A 34 -8.08 -15.85 -7.11
CA GLN A 34 -8.54 -15.35 -5.81
C GLN A 34 -7.41 -14.75 -5.00
N SER A 35 -6.26 -15.40 -4.97
CA SER A 35 -5.07 -14.88 -4.27
C SER A 35 -4.66 -13.51 -4.82
N GLN A 36 -4.68 -13.35 -6.12
CA GLN A 36 -4.38 -12.08 -6.79
C GLN A 36 -5.41 -11.00 -6.46
N SER A 37 -6.69 -11.36 -6.42
CA SER A 37 -7.77 -10.44 -6.06
C SER A 37 -7.66 -9.94 -4.62
N VAL A 38 -7.31 -10.81 -3.68
CA VAL A 38 -7.09 -10.43 -2.27
C VAL A 38 -5.90 -9.49 -2.13
N SER A 39 -4.81 -9.77 -2.84
CA SER A 39 -3.63 -8.90 -2.84
C SER A 39 -3.95 -7.51 -3.35
N LEU A 40 -4.68 -7.42 -4.46
CA LEU A 40 -5.11 -6.16 -5.07
C LEU A 40 -6.07 -5.39 -4.16
N ALA A 41 -6.98 -6.08 -3.48
CA ALA A 41 -7.89 -5.45 -2.51
C ALA A 41 -7.14 -4.86 -1.30
N ASN A 42 -6.13 -5.57 -0.79
CA ASN A 42 -5.30 -5.09 0.30
C ASN A 42 -4.48 -3.86 -0.12
N GLU A 43 -3.93 -3.87 -1.32
CA GLU A 43 -3.19 -2.75 -1.88
C GLU A 43 -4.10 -1.51 -2.07
N ALA A 44 -5.29 -1.70 -2.58
CA ALA A 44 -6.27 -0.63 -2.74
C ALA A 44 -6.69 -0.03 -1.39
N LYS A 45 -6.95 -0.87 -0.41
CA LYS A 45 -7.26 -0.45 0.96
C LYS A 45 -6.10 0.33 1.57
N PHE A 46 -4.89 -0.16 1.43
CA PHE A 46 -3.68 0.53 1.89
C PHE A 46 -3.56 1.91 1.23
N THR A 47 -3.65 1.98 -0.09
CA THR A 47 -3.50 3.23 -0.84
C THR A 47 -4.52 4.28 -0.39
N THR A 48 -5.77 3.89 -0.19
CA THR A 48 -6.82 4.80 0.28
C THR A 48 -6.55 5.28 1.70
N THR A 49 -6.25 4.37 2.60
CA THR A 49 -6.01 4.68 4.02
C THR A 49 -4.75 5.52 4.18
N VAL A 50 -3.65 5.13 3.55
CA VAL A 50 -2.36 5.81 3.67
C VAL A 50 -2.43 7.25 3.12
N THR A 51 -3.17 7.46 2.05
CA THR A 51 -3.34 8.80 1.48
C THR A 51 -4.03 9.73 2.47
N LEU A 52 -5.09 9.26 3.11
CA LEU A 52 -5.81 10.04 4.14
C LEU A 52 -4.92 10.33 5.35
N LEU A 53 -4.19 9.33 5.84
CA LEU A 53 -3.29 9.49 6.98
C LEU A 53 -2.13 10.43 6.65
N ALA A 54 -1.54 10.31 5.48
CA ALA A 54 -0.45 11.16 5.03
C ALA A 54 -0.90 12.62 4.86
N GLN A 55 -2.07 12.85 4.28
CA GLN A 55 -2.64 14.20 4.15
C GLN A 55 -2.93 14.83 5.50
N GLY A 56 -3.51 14.07 6.43
CA GLY A 56 -3.76 14.54 7.78
C GLY A 56 -2.47 14.91 8.52
N LYS A 57 -1.46 14.08 8.40
CA LYS A 57 -0.15 14.33 9.02
C LYS A 57 0.58 15.50 8.39
N MET A 58 0.50 15.62 7.07
CA MET A 58 1.06 16.76 6.35
C MET A 58 0.43 18.08 6.80
N ALA A 59 -0.90 18.11 6.92
CA ALA A 59 -1.61 19.29 7.42
C ALA A 59 -1.18 19.65 8.85
N GLU A 60 -0.98 18.66 9.71
CA GLU A 60 -0.48 18.85 11.06
C GLU A 60 0.93 19.45 11.07
N LEU A 61 1.83 18.93 10.23
CA LEU A 61 3.19 19.44 10.09
C LEU A 61 3.22 20.88 9.51
N GLU A 62 2.35 21.17 8.56
CA GLU A 62 2.24 22.51 7.98
C GLU A 62 1.71 23.55 8.99
N ALA A 63 0.86 23.13 9.91
CA ALA A 63 0.32 23.99 10.96
C ALA A 63 1.30 24.26 12.10
N MET A 64 2.35 23.44 12.24
CA MET A 64 3.39 23.66 13.25
C MET A 64 4.22 24.90 12.96
N ASP A 65 4.69 25.55 14.03
CA ASP A 65 5.72 26.59 13.90
C ASP A 65 7.01 25.97 13.34
N ALA A 66 7.68 26.72 12.49
CA ALA A 66 8.92 26.24 11.84
C ALA A 66 10.01 25.83 12.84
N LYS A 67 10.07 26.47 13.98
CA LYS A 67 11.01 26.13 15.07
C LYS A 67 10.73 24.78 15.72
N ASP A 68 9.48 24.31 15.66
CA ASP A 68 9.04 23.04 16.24
C ASP A 68 9.10 21.87 15.24
N LEU A 69 9.43 22.17 13.98
CA LEU A 69 9.63 21.16 12.96
C LEU A 69 10.95 20.41 13.18
N ILE A 70 10.85 19.23 13.73
CA ILE A 70 11.98 18.32 13.94
C ILE A 70 11.66 16.98 13.31
N SER A 71 12.70 16.24 12.94
CA SER A 71 12.53 14.87 12.49
C SER A 71 11.97 14.03 13.63
N ASP A 72 10.88 13.31 13.35
CA ASP A 72 10.14 12.57 14.36
C ASP A 72 9.47 11.34 13.72
N GLY A 73 8.89 10.49 14.53
CA GLY A 73 8.17 9.32 14.10
C GLY A 73 7.19 8.84 15.16
N GLY A 74 6.23 8.06 14.74
CA GLY A 74 5.23 7.51 15.63
C GLY A 74 4.22 6.62 14.92
N ASP A 75 3.15 6.31 15.60
CA ASP A 75 2.01 5.57 15.05
C ASP A 75 0.79 6.49 14.89
N PHE A 76 -0.30 5.91 14.37
CA PHE A 76 -1.57 6.63 14.19
C PHE A 76 -2.62 6.24 15.23
N GLY A 77 -2.21 5.53 16.28
CA GLY A 77 -3.10 5.11 17.35
C GLY A 77 -3.87 3.84 17.07
N GLU A 78 -4.83 3.54 17.94
CA GLU A 78 -5.59 2.29 17.92
C GLU A 78 -6.57 2.18 16.74
N ASP A 79 -7.00 3.30 16.18
CA ASP A 79 -7.91 3.35 15.03
C ASP A 79 -7.25 2.86 13.73
N PHE A 80 -5.93 2.97 13.65
CA PHE A 80 -5.14 2.55 12.49
C PHE A 80 -3.98 1.64 12.91
N PRO A 81 -4.29 0.42 13.36
CA PRO A 81 -3.25 -0.48 13.86
C PRO A 81 -2.27 -0.88 12.76
N GLY A 82 -1.00 -0.87 13.09
CA GLY A 82 0.09 -1.23 12.16
C GLY A 82 0.55 -0.12 11.23
N TYR A 83 -0.11 1.03 11.24
CA TYR A 83 0.34 2.21 10.49
C TYR A 83 1.30 3.03 11.31
N ARG A 84 2.43 3.38 10.71
CA ARG A 84 3.48 4.21 11.31
C ARG A 84 3.86 5.33 10.37
N TRP A 85 4.35 6.40 10.93
CA TRP A 85 4.85 7.53 10.16
C TRP A 85 6.24 7.93 10.62
N GLU A 86 7.00 8.48 9.71
CA GLU A 86 8.31 9.04 9.97
C GLU A 86 8.45 10.33 9.15
N SER A 87 8.87 11.38 9.80
CA SER A 87 9.17 12.65 9.15
C SER A 87 10.65 12.98 9.26
N VAL A 88 11.26 13.34 8.16
CA VAL A 88 12.64 13.80 8.09
C VAL A 88 12.65 15.24 7.61
N ILE A 89 13.14 16.12 8.46
CA ILE A 89 13.24 17.54 8.18
C ILE A 89 14.68 17.86 7.79
N THR A 90 14.85 18.44 6.61
CA THR A 90 16.17 18.82 6.09
C THR A 90 16.14 20.24 5.62
N ASP A 91 17.14 21.02 6.02
CA ASP A 91 17.34 22.35 5.48
C ASP A 91 17.86 22.25 4.04
N LEU A 92 17.26 23.01 3.15
CA LEU A 92 17.63 22.98 1.75
C LEU A 92 18.83 23.89 1.53
N ALA A 93 19.97 23.30 1.14
CA ALA A 93 21.15 24.04 0.72
C ALA A 93 21.25 24.05 -0.80
N MET A 94 21.10 25.23 -1.40
CA MET A 94 21.32 25.41 -2.85
C MET A 94 22.56 26.25 -3.06
N GLU A 95 23.53 25.73 -3.82
CA GLU A 95 24.70 26.48 -4.20
C GLU A 95 24.31 27.70 -5.03
N GLY A 96 24.79 28.87 -4.64
CA GLY A 96 24.49 30.14 -5.30
C GLY A 96 23.23 30.86 -4.82
N PHE A 97 22.45 30.25 -3.93
CA PHE A 97 21.24 30.82 -3.33
C PHE A 97 21.24 30.64 -1.81
N GLU A 98 22.36 30.85 -1.17
CA GLU A 98 22.53 30.55 0.27
C GLU A 98 21.55 31.28 1.16
N GLU A 99 21.23 32.54 0.85
CA GLU A 99 20.25 33.31 1.62
C GLU A 99 18.82 32.76 1.46
N ALA A 100 18.43 32.38 0.25
CA ALA A 100 17.12 31.80 -0.03
C ALA A 100 16.97 30.39 0.51
N SER A 101 18.05 29.61 0.51
CA SER A 101 18.05 28.23 0.99
C SER A 101 17.88 28.09 2.49
N GLN A 102 18.28 29.11 3.26
CA GLN A 102 18.08 29.13 4.72
C GLN A 102 16.59 29.22 5.12
N HIS A 103 15.74 29.59 4.19
CA HIS A 103 14.31 29.79 4.44
C HIS A 103 13.44 28.66 3.88
N VAL A 104 14.04 27.62 3.31
CA VAL A 104 13.28 26.50 2.76
C VAL A 104 13.66 25.20 3.47
N LYS A 105 12.67 24.56 4.04
CA LYS A 105 12.81 23.22 4.63
C LYS A 105 12.16 22.18 3.74
N ARG A 106 12.87 21.08 3.54
CA ARG A 106 12.33 19.90 2.88
C ARG A 106 11.83 18.95 3.95
N ILE A 107 10.59 18.53 3.82
CA ILE A 107 9.94 17.61 4.74
C ILE A 107 9.64 16.33 3.97
N GLY A 108 10.29 15.25 4.34
CA GLY A 108 10.00 13.92 3.83
C GLY A 108 9.12 13.17 4.81
N LEU A 109 7.91 12.83 4.42
CA LEU A 109 6.99 12.04 5.22
C LEU A 109 6.86 10.65 4.61
N THR A 110 7.11 9.64 5.41
CA THR A 110 6.90 8.24 5.04
C THR A 110 5.85 7.64 5.96
N VAL A 111 4.81 7.07 5.37
CA VAL A 111 3.80 6.29 6.09
C VAL A 111 3.95 4.84 5.66
N SER A 112 4.07 3.94 6.63
CA SER A 112 4.27 2.52 6.41
C SER A 112 3.22 1.69 7.14
N TRP A 113 2.95 0.51 6.61
CA TRP A 113 2.05 -0.47 7.20
C TRP A 113 2.64 -1.87 7.10
N GLY A 114 2.47 -2.65 8.15
CA GLY A 114 2.93 -4.02 8.23
C GLY A 114 4.27 -4.16 8.96
N GLU A 115 4.61 -5.39 9.31
CA GLU A 115 5.80 -5.68 10.11
C GLU A 115 7.12 -5.45 9.36
N ASP A 116 7.11 -5.66 8.05
CA ASP A 116 8.31 -5.59 7.21
C ASP A 116 8.38 -4.32 6.35
N ASP A 117 7.63 -3.29 6.70
CA ASP A 117 7.52 -2.06 5.89
C ASP A 117 7.22 -2.36 4.40
N ARG A 118 6.47 -3.44 4.17
CA ARG A 118 6.13 -3.92 2.83
C ARG A 118 5.35 -2.91 2.03
N TYR A 119 4.52 -2.15 2.72
CA TYR A 119 3.71 -1.10 2.14
C TYR A 119 4.19 0.24 2.67
N GLN A 120 4.74 1.05 1.79
CA GLN A 120 5.22 2.39 2.11
C GLN A 120 4.65 3.42 1.15
N TYR A 121 4.27 4.54 1.69
CA TYR A 121 3.89 5.71 0.94
C TYR A 121 4.78 6.87 1.36
N ARG A 122 5.45 7.47 0.39
CA ARG A 122 6.40 8.55 0.64
C ARG A 122 5.93 9.83 -0.01
N LEU A 123 5.94 10.91 0.76
CA LEU A 123 5.54 12.22 0.35
C LEU A 123 6.66 13.21 0.68
N THR A 124 7.02 14.06 -0.26
CA THR A 124 8.00 15.10 -0.02
C THR A 124 7.36 16.45 -0.32
N PHE A 125 7.47 17.38 0.61
CA PHE A 125 7.01 18.73 0.41
C PHE A 125 8.04 19.73 0.93
N TYR A 126 7.91 20.95 0.46
CA TYR A 126 8.82 22.04 0.80
C TYR A 126 8.05 23.13 1.51
N ARG A 127 8.62 23.61 2.59
CA ARG A 127 8.03 24.69 3.36
C ARG A 127 8.95 25.89 3.36
N PHE A 128 8.41 27.03 2.97
CA PHE A 128 9.08 28.30 3.11
C PHE A 128 8.91 28.82 4.55
N VAL A 129 10.03 29.14 5.17
CA VAL A 129 10.07 29.70 6.51
C VAL A 129 10.49 31.18 6.37
N PRO A 130 9.55 32.13 6.54
CA PRO A 130 9.91 33.53 6.45
C PRO A 130 10.84 33.93 7.61
N GLU A 131 11.82 34.74 7.28
CA GLU A 131 12.69 35.35 8.28
C GLU A 131 11.83 36.15 9.26
N LYS A 132 11.98 35.88 10.56
CA LYS A 132 11.38 36.74 11.55
C LYS A 132 12.18 38.02 11.61
N ASP A 133 11.53 39.13 11.28
CA ASP A 133 12.02 40.45 11.61
C ASP A 133 12.23 40.64 13.13
#